data_2cf9c8f0a0727f8b7c75d7fba85cb72b
#
_entry.id   2cf9c8f0a0727f8b7c75d7fba85cb72b
#
_cell.length_a   1.000
_cell.length_b   1.000
_cell.length_c   1.000
_cell.angle_alpha   90.00
_cell.angle_beta   90.00
_cell.angle_gamma   90.00
#
_symmetry.space_group_name_H-M   'P 1'
#
loop_
_entity.id
_entity.type
_entity.pdbx_description
1 polymer ?
#
loop_
_entity_poly.entity_id
_entity_poly.type
_entity_poly.pdbx_seq_one_letter_code
_entity_poly.pdbx_strand_id
1 'polypeptide(L)'
;MKIRPHPQPDDTPTPERQWQWEGITVLTARAALPPAPGQGRRARRFERCYAQLADVFFARCEQTLLPAAVESCRAALERSAPWRRTSALLCCETFPQDGGLLSVTMTVRAGAEGSEQPMRRWADVWDTEAMLPVPLSEWFPPHTSVSRRIRACADAAAGERKSAARRALRPQSYRLAESGLCI
;
A
#
# COMPACT_ATOMS: atom_id res chain seq x y z
N MET A 1 -5.43 -22.94 -21.64
CA MET A 1 -4.98 -22.02 -20.58
C MET A 1 -5.96 -22.16 -19.43
N LYS A 2 -5.59 -22.86 -18.34
CA LYS A 2 -6.48 -23.07 -17.19
C LYS A 2 -6.22 -21.94 -16.20
N ILE A 3 -7.16 -21.01 -16.09
CA ILE A 3 -7.18 -19.99 -15.04
C ILE A 3 -7.37 -20.72 -13.70
N ARG A 4 -6.35 -20.70 -12.84
CA ARG A 4 -6.49 -21.18 -11.46
C ARG A 4 -7.33 -20.16 -10.70
N PRO A 5 -8.36 -20.60 -9.93
CA PRO A 5 -9.12 -19.68 -9.10
C PRO A 5 -8.18 -19.04 -8.06
N HIS A 6 -8.34 -17.73 -7.92
CA HIS A 6 -7.66 -16.95 -6.86
C HIS A 6 -8.03 -17.56 -5.50
N PRO A 7 -7.08 -17.83 -4.59
CA PRO A 7 -7.43 -18.29 -3.26
C PRO A 7 -8.32 -17.23 -2.61
N GLN A 8 -9.43 -17.70 -2.02
CA GLN A 8 -10.28 -16.84 -1.19
C GLN A 8 -9.43 -16.27 -0.04
N PRO A 9 -9.69 -15.03 0.40
CA PRO A 9 -8.98 -14.47 1.53
C PRO A 9 -9.26 -15.36 2.75
N ASP A 10 -8.19 -15.88 3.35
CA ASP A 10 -8.23 -16.58 4.62
C ASP A 10 -8.96 -15.69 5.66
N ASP A 11 -9.71 -16.34 6.58
CA ASP A 11 -10.48 -15.73 7.69
C ASP A 11 -9.60 -14.98 8.73
N THR A 12 -8.46 -14.46 8.34
CA THR A 12 -7.62 -13.65 9.21
C THR A 12 -8.35 -12.31 9.43
N PRO A 13 -8.70 -11.98 10.67
CA PRO A 13 -9.44 -10.75 10.95
C PRO A 13 -8.67 -9.55 10.43
N THR A 14 -9.25 -8.87 9.46
CA THR A 14 -8.69 -7.64 8.90
C THR A 14 -8.71 -6.55 9.97
N PRO A 15 -7.57 -6.03 10.43
CA PRO A 15 -7.54 -4.96 11.41
C PRO A 15 -8.40 -3.78 10.96
N GLU A 16 -9.29 -3.34 11.84
CA GLU A 16 -10.21 -2.23 11.60
C GLU A 16 -10.17 -1.26 12.77
N ARG A 17 -10.22 0.05 12.48
CA ARG A 17 -10.42 1.11 13.48
C ARG A 17 -11.55 2.04 13.03
N GLN A 18 -12.33 2.52 14.01
CA GLN A 18 -13.42 3.45 13.80
C GLN A 18 -13.24 4.65 14.71
N TRP A 19 -13.50 5.84 14.19
CA TRP A 19 -13.49 7.08 14.95
C TRP A 19 -14.86 7.70 14.92
N GLN A 20 -15.29 8.16 16.09
CA GLN A 20 -16.60 8.78 16.30
C GLN A 20 -16.43 10.24 16.67
N TRP A 21 -17.39 11.05 16.23
CA TRP A 21 -17.59 12.42 16.64
C TRP A 21 -19.06 12.59 17.03
N GLU A 22 -19.33 13.04 18.27
CA GLU A 22 -20.69 13.15 18.84
C GLU A 22 -21.55 11.89 18.65
N GLY A 23 -20.95 10.71 18.84
CA GLY A 23 -21.64 9.42 18.69
C GLY A 23 -21.83 8.93 17.24
N ILE A 24 -21.44 9.74 16.24
CA ILE A 24 -21.51 9.39 14.82
C ILE A 24 -20.17 8.83 14.37
N THR A 25 -20.14 7.65 13.76
CA THR A 25 -18.91 7.12 13.13
C THR A 25 -18.58 7.93 11.89
N VAL A 26 -17.56 8.77 11.95
CA VAL A 26 -17.15 9.69 10.87
C VAL A 26 -16.05 9.12 9.97
N LEU A 27 -15.20 8.23 10.51
CA LEU A 27 -14.12 7.60 9.78
C LEU A 27 -14.03 6.13 10.14
N THR A 28 -13.87 5.27 9.13
CA THR A 28 -13.54 3.85 9.28
C THR A 28 -12.27 3.56 8.48
N ALA A 29 -11.30 2.89 9.08
CA ALA A 29 -10.10 2.44 8.38
C ALA A 29 -9.90 0.94 8.54
N ARG A 30 -9.51 0.26 7.44
CA ARG A 30 -9.23 -1.17 7.38
C ARG A 30 -7.88 -1.43 6.75
N ALA A 31 -7.15 -2.44 7.26
CA ALA A 31 -5.85 -2.82 6.72
C ALA A 31 -5.85 -4.32 6.38
N ALA A 32 -6.02 -4.66 5.10
CA ALA A 32 -5.84 -6.02 4.61
C ALA A 32 -4.34 -6.28 4.46
N LEU A 33 -3.77 -7.04 5.40
CA LEU A 33 -2.34 -7.35 5.43
C LEU A 33 -2.02 -8.59 4.60
N PRO A 34 -0.81 -8.68 4.01
CA PRO A 34 -0.43 -9.85 3.24
C PRO A 34 -0.20 -11.04 4.16
N PRO A 35 -0.62 -12.25 3.77
CA PRO A 35 -0.28 -13.46 4.50
C PRO A 35 1.23 -13.69 4.46
N ALA A 36 1.80 -14.13 5.59
CA ALA A 36 3.22 -14.45 5.63
C ALA A 36 3.51 -15.70 4.78
N PRO A 37 4.55 -15.69 3.95
CA PRO A 37 4.98 -16.88 3.25
C PRO A 37 5.65 -17.84 4.26
N GLY A 38 5.01 -19.02 4.51
CA GLY A 38 5.52 -20.03 5.42
C GLY A 38 5.16 -19.78 6.89
N GLN A 39 5.92 -20.44 7.78
CA GLN A 39 5.66 -20.48 9.22
C GLN A 39 6.94 -20.26 10.05
N GLY A 40 6.78 -20.01 11.35
CA GLY A 40 7.85 -19.95 12.32
C GLY A 40 8.44 -18.56 12.54
N ARG A 41 9.67 -18.50 13.07
CA ARG A 41 10.30 -17.25 13.52
C ARG A 41 10.53 -16.23 12.39
N ARG A 42 10.81 -16.71 11.19
CA ARG A 42 11.06 -15.85 10.02
C ARG A 42 9.76 -15.24 9.52
N ALA A 43 8.68 -16.02 9.43
CA ALA A 43 7.35 -15.54 9.05
C ALA A 43 6.88 -14.42 10.01
N ARG A 44 7.11 -14.55 11.32
CA ARG A 44 6.78 -13.51 12.31
C ARG A 44 7.50 -12.18 12.08
N ARG A 45 8.67 -12.18 11.43
CA ARG A 45 9.35 -10.92 11.05
C ARG A 45 8.55 -10.19 9.98
N PHE A 46 8.10 -10.91 8.96
CA PHE A 46 7.26 -10.38 7.90
C PHE A 46 5.95 -9.84 8.47
N GLU A 47 5.23 -10.64 9.25
CA GLU A 47 3.99 -10.24 9.93
C GLU A 47 4.17 -8.97 10.77
N ARG A 48 5.24 -8.90 11.55
CA ARG A 48 5.54 -7.73 12.37
C ARG A 48 5.79 -6.48 11.53
N CYS A 49 6.48 -6.60 10.41
CA CYS A 49 6.71 -5.48 9.49
C CYS A 49 5.38 -4.91 8.99
N TYR A 50 4.48 -5.75 8.54
CA TYR A 50 3.18 -5.30 8.03
C TYR A 50 2.22 -4.88 9.14
N ALA A 51 2.30 -5.45 10.33
CA ALA A 51 1.56 -4.97 11.50
C ALA A 51 1.98 -3.54 11.87
N GLN A 52 3.28 -3.24 11.89
CA GLN A 52 3.80 -1.89 12.11
C GLN A 52 3.35 -0.93 11.00
N LEU A 53 3.31 -1.39 9.76
CA LEU A 53 2.79 -0.60 8.64
C LEU A 53 1.31 -0.25 8.84
N ALA A 54 0.50 -1.20 9.30
CA ALA A 54 -0.91 -0.95 9.63
C ALA A 54 -1.06 0.08 10.75
N ASP A 55 -0.23 0.02 11.79
CA ASP A 55 -0.26 1.01 12.87
C ASP A 55 0.08 2.41 12.36
N VAL A 56 1.10 2.54 11.51
CA VAL A 56 1.45 3.82 10.85
C VAL A 56 0.30 4.30 9.95
N PHE A 57 -0.35 3.40 9.22
CA PHE A 57 -1.51 3.72 8.40
C PHE A 57 -2.66 4.27 9.25
N PHE A 58 -3.02 3.60 10.35
CA PHE A 58 -4.09 4.06 11.24
C PHE A 58 -3.76 5.41 11.90
N ALA A 59 -2.53 5.59 12.39
CA ALA A 59 -2.09 6.87 12.94
C ALA A 59 -2.19 8.00 11.90
N ARG A 60 -1.85 7.72 10.65
CA ARG A 60 -1.99 8.69 9.56
C ARG A 60 -3.45 9.00 9.23
N CYS A 61 -4.35 8.00 9.25
CA CYS A 61 -5.78 8.23 9.09
C CYS A 61 -6.31 9.18 10.16
N GLU A 62 -5.93 8.96 11.42
CA GLU A 62 -6.30 9.81 12.54
C GLU A 62 -5.79 11.25 12.39
N GLN A 63 -4.52 11.41 11.99
CA GLN A 63 -3.91 12.75 11.86
C GLN A 63 -4.40 13.54 10.64
N THR A 64 -4.69 12.86 9.51
CA THR A 64 -4.93 13.56 8.25
C THR A 64 -6.37 13.47 7.74
N LEU A 65 -7.06 12.34 7.95
CA LEU A 65 -8.40 12.13 7.43
C LEU A 65 -9.49 12.46 8.45
N LEU A 66 -9.25 12.19 9.73
CA LEU A 66 -10.24 12.41 10.78
C LEU A 66 -10.68 13.88 10.88
N PRO A 67 -9.80 14.90 10.88
CA PRO A 67 -10.25 16.30 10.93
C PRO A 67 -11.16 16.66 9.75
N ALA A 68 -10.82 16.23 8.55
CA ALA A 68 -11.62 16.48 7.35
C ALA A 68 -12.97 15.74 7.38
N ALA A 69 -12.99 14.51 7.93
CA ALA A 69 -14.20 13.71 8.07
C ALA A 69 -15.19 14.36 9.07
N VAL A 70 -14.67 14.85 10.19
CA VAL A 70 -15.47 15.59 11.20
C VAL A 70 -16.06 16.86 10.60
N GLU A 71 -15.24 17.65 9.92
CA GLU A 71 -15.69 18.91 9.29
C GLU A 71 -16.76 18.64 8.21
N SER A 72 -16.58 17.61 7.40
CA SER A 72 -17.57 17.19 6.40
C SER A 72 -18.89 16.76 7.04
N CYS A 73 -18.83 16.02 8.15
CA CYS A 73 -20.03 15.60 8.89
C CYS A 73 -20.76 16.81 9.48
N ARG A 74 -20.05 17.72 10.15
CA ARG A 74 -20.59 18.95 10.72
C ARG A 74 -21.30 19.78 9.67
N ALA A 75 -20.62 20.06 8.55
CA ALA A 75 -21.18 20.87 7.47
C ALA A 75 -22.43 20.25 6.83
N ALA A 76 -22.51 18.92 6.79
CA ALA A 76 -23.70 18.24 6.29
C ALA A 76 -24.88 18.33 7.27
N LEU A 77 -24.62 18.18 8.58
CA LEU A 77 -25.66 18.34 9.61
C LEU A 77 -26.22 19.76 9.64
N GLU A 78 -25.37 20.78 9.57
CA GLU A 78 -25.80 22.20 9.53
C GLU A 78 -26.69 22.50 8.33
N ARG A 79 -26.46 21.84 7.20
CA ARG A 79 -27.23 22.04 5.96
C ARG A 79 -28.38 21.05 5.79
N SER A 80 -28.58 20.13 6.72
CA SER A 80 -29.52 19.00 6.59
C SER A 80 -29.31 18.24 5.28
N ALA A 81 -28.04 18.11 4.85
CA ALA A 81 -27.65 17.47 3.59
C ALA A 81 -27.30 15.99 3.79
N PRO A 82 -27.49 15.13 2.77
CA PRO A 82 -27.02 13.75 2.80
C PRO A 82 -25.51 13.70 3.05
N TRP A 83 -25.08 12.82 3.94
CA TRP A 83 -23.67 12.61 4.27
C TRP A 83 -23.30 11.14 4.22
N ARG A 84 -22.03 10.87 3.88
CA ARG A 84 -21.43 9.55 3.94
C ARG A 84 -20.16 9.63 4.76
N ARG A 85 -19.96 8.64 5.64
CA ARG A 85 -18.70 8.55 6.40
C ARG A 85 -17.50 8.42 5.47
N THR A 86 -16.36 8.85 5.95
CA THR A 86 -15.09 8.65 5.27
C THR A 86 -14.62 7.23 5.51
N SER A 87 -14.10 6.60 4.47
CA SER A 87 -13.48 5.28 4.52
C SER A 87 -12.04 5.35 4.05
N ALA A 88 -11.15 4.58 4.69
CA ALA A 88 -9.77 4.41 4.28
C ALA A 88 -9.41 2.91 4.27
N LEU A 89 -8.74 2.47 3.21
CA LEU A 89 -8.39 1.08 2.98
C LEU A 89 -6.89 0.97 2.67
N LEU A 90 -6.17 0.15 3.42
CA LEU A 90 -4.85 -0.34 3.05
C LEU A 90 -5.03 -1.75 2.47
N CYS A 91 -4.81 -1.90 1.17
CA CYS A 91 -4.87 -3.17 0.47
C CYS A 91 -3.47 -3.65 0.16
N CYS A 92 -3.18 -4.92 0.43
CA CYS A 92 -1.93 -5.57 0.06
C CYS A 92 -2.20 -6.71 -0.91
N GLU A 93 -1.46 -6.73 -2.01
CA GLU A 93 -1.50 -7.78 -3.02
C GLU A 93 -0.13 -8.45 -3.08
N THR A 94 -0.10 -9.77 -3.10
CA THR A 94 1.14 -10.57 -3.13
C THR A 94 1.29 -11.27 -4.47
N PHE A 95 2.49 -11.22 -5.01
CA PHE A 95 2.85 -11.83 -6.29
C PHE A 95 4.12 -12.67 -6.07
N PRO A 96 3.97 -14.00 -5.92
CA PRO A 96 5.13 -14.91 -5.90
C PRO A 96 5.92 -14.79 -7.20
N GLN A 97 7.23 -14.81 -7.08
CA GLN A 97 8.18 -14.75 -8.19
C GLN A 97 9.08 -15.98 -8.16
N ASP A 98 9.69 -16.29 -9.27
CA ASP A 98 10.71 -17.34 -9.33
C ASP A 98 11.91 -17.00 -8.44
N GLY A 99 12.66 -18.04 -8.03
CA GLY A 99 13.86 -17.85 -7.19
C GLY A 99 13.59 -17.51 -5.74
N GLY A 100 12.40 -17.85 -5.21
CA GLY A 100 12.09 -17.62 -3.78
C GLY A 100 11.85 -16.16 -3.44
N LEU A 101 11.34 -15.38 -4.37
CA LEU A 101 11.01 -13.98 -4.17
C LEU A 101 9.49 -13.76 -4.04
N LEU A 102 9.10 -12.72 -3.31
CA LEU A 102 7.72 -12.30 -3.15
C LEU A 102 7.63 -10.78 -3.34
N SER A 103 6.90 -10.35 -4.36
CA SER A 103 6.52 -8.94 -4.48
C SER A 103 5.24 -8.67 -3.70
N VAL A 104 5.25 -7.64 -2.86
CA VAL A 104 4.08 -7.16 -2.13
C VAL A 104 3.77 -5.74 -2.58
N THR A 105 2.60 -5.55 -3.18
CA THR A 105 2.13 -4.22 -3.57
C THR A 105 1.11 -3.72 -2.55
N MET A 106 1.32 -2.52 -2.07
CA MET A 106 0.45 -1.86 -1.10
C MET A 106 -0.24 -0.66 -1.75
N THR A 107 -1.54 -0.56 -1.57
CA THR A 107 -2.35 0.56 -2.07
C THR A 107 -3.19 1.13 -0.95
N VAL A 108 -3.04 2.42 -0.67
CA VAL A 108 -3.96 3.17 0.19
C VAL A 108 -5.03 3.80 -0.68
N ARG A 109 -6.28 3.55 -0.32
CA ARG A 109 -7.45 4.19 -0.92
C ARG A 109 -8.19 4.93 0.18
N ALA A 110 -8.75 6.10 -0.13
CA ALA A 110 -9.62 6.81 0.79
C ALA A 110 -10.63 7.68 0.05
N GLY A 111 -11.73 8.00 0.74
CA GLY A 111 -12.81 8.81 0.21
C GLY A 111 -14.11 8.60 0.97
N ALA A 112 -15.22 9.02 0.39
CA ALA A 112 -16.52 8.65 0.91
C ALA A 112 -16.71 7.12 0.77
N GLU A 113 -17.34 6.50 1.75
CA GLU A 113 -17.60 5.05 1.77
C GLU A 113 -18.26 4.58 0.47
N GLY A 114 -17.68 3.55 -0.15
CA GLY A 114 -18.09 3.02 -1.44
C GLY A 114 -17.60 3.80 -2.67
N SER A 115 -16.78 4.85 -2.46
CA SER A 115 -16.22 5.67 -3.54
C SER A 115 -14.74 6.01 -3.29
N GLU A 116 -14.02 5.13 -2.61
CA GLU A 116 -12.62 5.32 -2.24
C GLU A 116 -11.74 5.35 -3.49
N GLN A 117 -10.87 6.37 -3.57
CA GLN A 117 -9.92 6.54 -4.66
C GLN A 117 -8.50 6.17 -4.22
N PRO A 118 -7.66 5.64 -5.12
CA PRO A 118 -6.27 5.40 -4.81
C PRO A 118 -5.55 6.71 -4.48
N MET A 119 -4.94 6.79 -3.30
CA MET A 119 -4.16 7.95 -2.85
C MET A 119 -2.66 7.71 -2.95
N ARG A 120 -2.24 6.49 -2.66
CA ARG A 120 -0.83 6.11 -2.64
C ARG A 120 -0.66 4.64 -2.96
N ARG A 121 0.39 4.34 -3.72
CA ARG A 121 0.81 2.97 -4.03
C ARG A 121 2.33 2.86 -3.86
N TRP A 122 2.77 1.73 -3.31
CA TRP A 122 4.19 1.35 -3.26
C TRP A 122 4.31 -0.17 -3.22
N ALA A 123 5.51 -0.66 -3.35
CA ALA A 123 5.75 -2.09 -3.31
C ALA A 123 7.11 -2.40 -2.67
N ASP A 124 7.21 -3.59 -2.13
CA ASP A 124 8.42 -4.18 -1.58
C ASP A 124 8.65 -5.55 -2.23
N VAL A 125 9.90 -5.96 -2.33
CA VAL A 125 10.28 -7.32 -2.73
C VAL A 125 10.96 -7.99 -1.54
N TRP A 126 10.57 -9.22 -1.27
CA TRP A 126 11.07 -10.02 -0.16
C TRP A 126 11.75 -11.28 -0.69
N ASP A 127 12.88 -11.64 -0.10
CA ASP A 127 13.43 -12.98 -0.13
C ASP A 127 12.62 -13.86 0.83
N THR A 128 11.95 -14.89 0.33
CA THR A 128 11.07 -15.74 1.13
C THR A 128 11.83 -16.75 1.97
N GLU A 129 13.10 -17.04 1.65
CA GLU A 129 13.95 -17.90 2.44
C GLU A 129 14.55 -17.15 3.63
N ALA A 130 15.16 -16.01 3.39
CA ALA A 130 15.74 -15.18 4.45
C ALA A 130 14.69 -14.40 5.25
N MET A 131 13.51 -14.16 4.68
CA MET A 131 12.46 -13.24 5.17
C MET A 131 13.02 -11.86 5.43
N LEU A 132 13.70 -11.33 4.44
CA LEU A 132 14.26 -9.99 4.41
C LEU A 132 13.79 -9.24 3.18
N PRO A 133 13.54 -7.93 3.28
CA PRO A 133 13.30 -7.12 2.10
C PRO A 133 14.58 -7.07 1.25
N VAL A 134 14.41 -7.26 -0.05
CA VAL A 134 15.49 -7.15 -1.03
C VAL A 134 15.59 -5.68 -1.46
N PRO A 135 16.69 -4.98 -1.19
CA PRO A 135 16.84 -3.61 -1.63
C PRO A 135 17.04 -3.55 -3.14
N LEU A 136 16.49 -2.52 -3.77
CA LEU A 136 16.59 -2.32 -5.21
C LEU A 136 18.04 -2.34 -5.75
N SER A 137 19.00 -1.93 -4.91
CA SER A 137 20.43 -1.92 -5.25
C SER A 137 21.00 -3.30 -5.57
N GLU A 138 20.41 -4.37 -5.05
CA GLU A 138 20.88 -5.75 -5.31
C GLU A 138 20.65 -6.20 -6.76
N TRP A 139 19.75 -5.53 -7.49
CA TRP A 139 19.45 -5.81 -8.89
C TRP A 139 20.41 -5.14 -9.88
N PHE A 140 21.37 -4.38 -9.38
CA PHE A 140 22.29 -3.64 -10.22
C PHE A 140 23.74 -4.02 -9.91
N PRO A 141 24.64 -3.95 -10.91
CA PRO A 141 26.06 -4.16 -10.68
C PRO A 141 26.60 -3.24 -9.58
N PRO A 142 27.62 -3.68 -8.81
CA PRO A 142 28.29 -2.86 -7.82
C PRO A 142 28.68 -1.48 -8.39
N HIS A 143 28.62 -0.46 -7.53
CA HIS A 143 28.93 0.94 -7.92
C HIS A 143 27.97 1.60 -8.92
N THR A 144 26.86 0.95 -9.28
CA THR A 144 25.83 1.57 -10.12
C THR A 144 25.07 2.64 -9.34
N SER A 145 24.99 3.85 -9.84
CA SER A 145 24.08 4.86 -9.31
C SER A 145 22.64 4.55 -9.70
N VAL A 146 22.00 3.67 -8.92
CA VAL A 146 20.63 3.18 -9.16
C VAL A 146 19.65 4.33 -9.35
N SER A 147 19.66 5.33 -8.44
CA SER A 147 18.77 6.49 -8.52
C SER A 147 18.95 7.29 -9.82
N ARG A 148 20.18 7.42 -10.31
CA ARG A 148 20.45 8.12 -11.59
C ARG A 148 19.88 7.33 -12.76
N ARG A 149 20.07 6.01 -12.79
CA ARG A 149 19.55 5.13 -13.83
C ARG A 149 18.04 5.13 -13.90
N ILE A 150 17.39 4.98 -12.75
CA ILE A 150 15.94 5.03 -12.64
C ILE A 150 15.39 6.37 -13.14
N ARG A 151 16.00 7.50 -12.73
CA ARG A 151 15.60 8.82 -13.21
C ARG A 151 15.75 8.95 -14.71
N ALA A 152 16.83 8.45 -15.28
CA ALA A 152 17.04 8.47 -16.72
C ALA A 152 15.98 7.66 -17.48
N CYS A 153 15.63 6.47 -16.99
CA CYS A 153 14.56 5.65 -17.56
C CYS A 153 13.19 6.33 -17.43
N ALA A 154 12.89 6.91 -16.26
CA ALA A 154 11.63 7.64 -16.05
C ALA A 154 11.53 8.87 -16.95
N ASP A 155 12.63 9.60 -17.14
CA ASP A 155 12.69 10.76 -18.05
C ASP A 155 12.47 10.35 -19.51
N ALA A 156 13.06 9.21 -19.92
CA ALA A 156 12.89 8.69 -21.28
C ALA A 156 11.43 8.24 -21.53
N ALA A 157 10.81 7.58 -20.55
CA ALA A 157 9.44 7.08 -20.64
C ALA A 157 8.38 8.20 -20.54
N ALA A 158 8.67 9.26 -19.77
CA ALA A 158 7.70 10.31 -19.46
C ALA A 158 7.53 11.39 -20.55
N GLY A 159 8.43 11.47 -21.54
CA GLY A 159 8.37 12.50 -22.58
C GLY A 159 8.27 13.90 -21.97
N GLU A 160 7.21 14.63 -22.31
CA GLU A 160 6.95 15.99 -21.80
C GLU A 160 6.58 16.03 -20.30
N ARG A 161 6.16 14.92 -19.70
CA ARG A 161 5.74 14.85 -18.29
C ARG A 161 6.87 14.57 -17.31
N LYS A 162 8.13 14.82 -17.68
CA LYS A 162 9.33 14.51 -16.87
C LYS A 162 9.28 15.04 -15.45
N SER A 163 8.80 16.26 -15.23
CA SER A 163 8.73 16.86 -13.89
C SER A 163 7.73 16.14 -12.98
N ALA A 164 6.60 15.69 -13.51
CA ALA A 164 5.60 14.92 -12.78
C ALA A 164 6.13 13.50 -12.48
N ALA A 165 6.74 12.84 -13.45
CA ALA A 165 7.35 11.52 -13.27
C ALA A 165 8.44 11.53 -12.19
N ARG A 166 9.34 12.52 -12.21
CA ARG A 166 10.39 12.67 -11.19
C ARG A 166 9.83 12.87 -9.78
N ARG A 167 8.74 13.64 -9.63
CA ARG A 167 8.06 13.81 -8.32
C ARG A 167 7.37 12.54 -7.84
N ALA A 168 6.81 11.75 -8.74
CA ALA A 168 6.15 10.49 -8.43
C ALA A 168 7.13 9.36 -8.11
N LEU A 169 8.36 9.45 -8.61
CA LEU A 169 9.36 8.40 -8.50
C LEU A 169 9.75 8.14 -7.04
N ARG A 170 9.68 6.89 -6.64
CA ARG A 170 10.07 6.40 -5.31
C ARG A 170 11.04 5.23 -5.47
N PRO A 171 12.37 5.48 -5.57
CA PRO A 171 13.35 4.42 -5.82
C PRO A 171 13.38 3.29 -4.79
N GLN A 172 12.84 3.53 -3.60
CA GLN A 172 12.70 2.49 -2.56
C GLN A 172 11.46 1.61 -2.75
N SER A 173 10.57 1.96 -3.67
CA SER A 173 9.33 1.24 -3.94
C SER A 173 9.40 0.64 -5.33
N TYR A 174 9.53 -0.67 -5.41
CA TYR A 174 9.59 -1.38 -6.68
C TYR A 174 8.96 -2.78 -6.53
N ARG A 175 8.48 -3.30 -7.63
CA ARG A 175 7.99 -4.68 -7.72
C ARG A 175 8.61 -5.39 -8.90
N LEU A 176 8.69 -6.70 -8.82
CA LEU A 176 8.95 -7.56 -9.95
C LEU A 176 7.63 -7.89 -10.65
N ALA A 177 7.62 -7.88 -11.95
CA ALA A 177 6.54 -8.32 -12.82
C ALA A 177 7.12 -9.23 -13.90
N GLU A 178 6.29 -9.98 -14.61
CA GLU A 178 6.75 -10.84 -15.73
C GLU A 178 7.54 -10.05 -16.79
N SER A 179 7.21 -8.77 -16.98
CA SER A 179 7.91 -7.88 -17.92
C SER A 179 9.19 -7.27 -17.36
N GLY A 180 9.54 -7.53 -16.10
CA GLY A 180 10.74 -7.01 -15.45
C GLY A 180 10.45 -6.15 -14.21
N LEU A 181 11.37 -5.20 -13.93
CA LEU A 181 11.31 -4.32 -12.77
C LEU A 181 10.36 -3.13 -13.03
N CYS A 182 9.36 -2.98 -12.17
CA CYS A 182 8.43 -1.85 -12.16
C CYS A 182 8.70 -0.94 -10.94
N ILE A 183 8.79 0.37 -11.16
CA ILE A 183 9.04 1.41 -10.14
C ILE A 183 7.91 2.43 -10.14
#